data_8465fa6026eb25a14bc332bba5098a6a
#
_entry.id   8465fa6026eb25a14bc332bba5098a6a
#
_cell.length_a   1.000
_cell.length_b   1.000
_cell.length_c   1.000
_cell.angle_alpha   90.00
_cell.angle_beta   90.00
_cell.angle_gamma   90.00
#
_symmetry.space_group_name_H-M   'P 1'
#
loop_
_entity.id
_entity.type
_entity.pdbx_description
1 polymer ?
#
loop_
_entity_poly.entity_id
_entity_poly.type
_entity_poly.pdbx_seq_one_letter_code
_entity_poly.pdbx_strand_id
1 'polypeptide(L)'
;MSDLHQFVGHWGYVAIFVVVVLGNVGLPVPEETILALAGYLVWRGKLRLSLVLVVGIVSAVVGDNIGYWLGRRYGQIALPRYARWVLGHPERLETMKAFVARRGPLAVFVARFVPGVRFTAGPLAGALGLPFSSFLLANVAGAVLYVPVVVGAGLAVGYGFGTYVERMRYVVGEVERTVLLLVLVGILALIALRIGQAVRQR
;
A
#
# COMPACT_ATOMS: atom_id res chain seq x y z
N MET A 1 20.15 8.19 19.42
CA MET A 1 19.19 7.12 19.06
C MET A 1 17.74 7.56 19.15
N SER A 2 17.39 8.57 19.97
CA SER A 2 16.06 9.19 20.05
C SER A 2 15.56 9.78 18.75
N ASP A 3 16.44 10.47 18.01
CA ASP A 3 16.08 11.20 16.79
C ASP A 3 15.68 10.28 15.63
N LEU A 4 16.31 9.10 15.52
CA LEU A 4 15.96 8.10 14.52
C LEU A 4 14.58 7.47 14.78
N HIS A 5 14.22 7.28 16.06
CA HIS A 5 12.90 6.78 16.43
C HIS A 5 11.79 7.81 16.17
N GLN A 6 12.05 9.09 16.44
CA GLN A 6 11.11 10.17 16.13
C GLN A 6 10.99 10.38 14.62
N PHE A 7 12.09 10.31 13.89
CA PHE A 7 12.09 10.43 12.43
C PHE A 7 11.30 9.31 11.75
N VAL A 8 11.55 8.05 12.12
CA VAL A 8 10.80 6.89 11.59
C VAL A 8 9.32 6.95 11.97
N GLY A 9 8.99 7.43 13.18
CA GLY A 9 7.60 7.61 13.61
C GLY A 9 6.85 8.63 12.77
N HIS A 10 7.39 9.83 12.58
CA HIS A 10 6.73 10.91 11.82
C HIS A 10 6.58 10.56 10.33
N TRP A 11 7.66 10.17 9.68
CA TRP A 11 7.66 9.81 8.26
C TRP A 11 6.88 8.53 7.97
N GLY A 12 6.81 7.59 8.93
CA GLY A 12 6.00 6.39 8.81
C GLY A 12 4.50 6.70 8.68
N TYR A 13 3.97 7.62 9.48
CA TYR A 13 2.56 8.02 9.38
C TYR A 13 2.28 8.83 8.12
N VAL A 14 3.20 9.70 7.70
CA VAL A 14 3.09 10.45 6.43
C VAL A 14 3.10 9.49 5.24
N ALA A 15 3.98 8.50 5.23
CA ALA A 15 4.03 7.49 4.19
C ALA A 15 2.74 6.67 4.13
N ILE A 16 2.19 6.22 5.28
CA ILE A 16 0.90 5.54 5.36
C ILE A 16 -0.19 6.44 4.77
N PHE A 17 -0.27 7.71 5.19
CA PHE A 17 -1.27 8.65 4.71
C PHE A 17 -1.20 8.81 3.19
N VAL A 18 -0.04 9.14 2.64
CA VAL A 18 0.13 9.40 1.21
C VAL A 18 -0.18 8.16 0.36
N VAL A 19 0.38 7.00 0.74
CA VAL A 19 0.18 5.77 -0.03
C VAL A 19 -1.26 5.30 0.00
N VAL A 20 -1.92 5.37 1.17
CA VAL A 20 -3.33 4.98 1.31
C VAL A 20 -4.25 5.95 0.57
N VAL A 21 -3.99 7.27 0.61
CA VAL A 21 -4.76 8.25 -0.19
C VAL A 21 -4.60 7.94 -1.68
N LEU A 22 -3.38 7.75 -2.19
CA LEU A 22 -3.13 7.45 -3.60
C LEU A 22 -3.82 6.17 -4.04
N GLY A 23 -3.75 5.11 -3.22
CA GLY A 23 -4.46 3.86 -3.48
C GLY A 23 -5.97 4.03 -3.59
N ASN A 24 -6.57 4.84 -2.73
CA ASN A 24 -8.03 5.06 -2.71
C ASN A 24 -8.51 6.14 -3.72
N VAL A 25 -7.65 6.99 -4.23
CA VAL A 25 -8.01 7.91 -5.34
C VAL A 25 -8.30 7.14 -6.63
N GLY A 26 -7.82 5.91 -6.74
CA GLY A 26 -8.02 5.05 -7.91
C GLY A 26 -6.73 4.57 -8.56
N LEU A 27 -5.58 4.77 -7.93
CA LEU A 27 -4.31 4.23 -8.42
C LEU A 27 -4.12 2.79 -7.90
N PRO A 28 -3.60 1.88 -8.72
CA PRO A 28 -3.34 0.49 -8.29
C PRO A 28 -2.08 0.42 -7.40
N VAL A 29 -2.16 1.02 -6.23
CA VAL A 29 -1.08 1.00 -5.23
C VAL A 29 -1.39 -0.07 -4.20
N PRO A 30 -0.40 -0.88 -3.78
CA PRO A 30 -0.59 -1.96 -2.81
C PRO A 30 -0.72 -1.42 -1.37
N GLU A 31 -1.80 -0.69 -1.09
CA GLU A 31 -2.04 -0.07 0.23
C GLU A 31 -2.24 -1.12 1.33
N GLU A 32 -2.73 -2.33 0.98
CA GLU A 32 -2.85 -3.44 1.93
C GLU A 32 -1.50 -3.81 2.52
N THR A 33 -0.49 -3.84 1.66
CA THR A 33 0.88 -4.14 2.09
C THR A 33 1.39 -3.07 3.05
N ILE A 34 1.09 -1.80 2.79
CA ILE A 34 1.49 -0.69 3.67
C ILE A 34 0.74 -0.74 5.00
N LEU A 35 -0.58 -1.01 4.99
CA LEU A 35 -1.37 -1.14 6.22
C LEU A 35 -0.96 -2.37 7.03
N ALA A 36 -0.71 -3.51 6.38
CA ALA A 36 -0.21 -4.71 7.05
C ALA A 36 1.21 -4.49 7.61
N LEU A 37 2.09 -3.84 6.85
CA LEU A 37 3.42 -3.45 7.33
C LEU A 37 3.32 -2.50 8.54
N ALA A 38 2.38 -1.55 8.52
CA ALA A 38 2.14 -0.67 9.66
C ALA A 38 1.72 -1.47 10.90
N GLY A 39 0.85 -2.48 10.75
CA GLY A 39 0.49 -3.42 11.82
C GLY A 39 1.69 -4.20 12.36
N TYR A 40 2.55 -4.70 11.48
CA TYR A 40 3.81 -5.33 11.87
C TYR A 40 4.75 -4.36 12.63
N LEU A 41 4.85 -3.10 12.19
CA LEU A 41 5.64 -2.06 12.87
C LEU A 41 5.06 -1.67 14.24
N VAL A 42 3.74 -1.78 14.42
CA VAL A 42 3.10 -1.65 15.74
C VAL A 42 3.55 -2.77 16.66
N TRP A 43 3.55 -4.02 16.20
CA TRP A 43 4.09 -5.15 16.96
C TRP A 43 5.56 -4.93 17.35
N ARG A 44 6.36 -4.35 16.47
CA ARG A 44 7.77 -3.98 16.73
C ARG A 44 7.94 -2.80 17.70
N GLY A 45 6.86 -2.20 18.18
CA GLY A 45 6.89 -1.00 19.03
C GLY A 45 7.38 0.28 18.33
N LYS A 46 7.45 0.28 16.98
CA LYS A 46 7.88 1.44 16.18
C LYS A 46 6.77 2.43 15.91
N LEU A 47 5.53 1.97 15.83
CA LEU A 47 4.33 2.78 15.61
C LEU A 47 3.30 2.52 16.71
N ARG A 48 2.42 3.49 16.95
CA ARG A 48 1.28 3.37 17.89
C ARG A 48 0.04 2.90 17.12
N LEU A 49 -0.60 1.84 17.60
CA LEU A 49 -1.79 1.27 16.97
C LEU A 49 -2.89 2.30 16.74
N SER A 50 -3.20 3.10 17.75
CA SER A 50 -4.25 4.12 17.67
C SER A 50 -4.00 5.13 16.54
N LEU A 51 -2.75 5.59 16.39
CA LEU A 51 -2.39 6.54 15.33
C LEU A 51 -2.43 5.88 13.94
N VAL A 52 -1.95 4.62 13.83
CA VAL A 52 -2.04 3.87 12.57
C VAL A 52 -3.48 3.68 12.13
N LEU A 53 -4.38 3.34 13.06
CA LEU A 53 -5.81 3.18 12.75
C LEU A 53 -6.45 4.51 12.34
N VAL A 54 -6.22 5.59 13.09
CA VAL A 54 -6.77 6.91 12.76
C VAL A 54 -6.25 7.40 11.41
N VAL A 55 -4.94 7.38 11.20
CA VAL A 55 -4.32 7.81 9.93
C VAL A 55 -4.81 6.93 8.77
N GLY A 56 -4.87 5.60 8.95
CA GLY A 56 -5.35 4.68 7.93
C GLY A 56 -6.80 4.91 7.54
N ILE A 57 -7.70 5.09 8.53
CA ILE A 57 -9.12 5.35 8.28
C ILE A 57 -9.31 6.71 7.60
N VAL A 58 -8.69 7.76 8.13
CA VAL A 58 -8.81 9.12 7.58
C VAL A 58 -8.28 9.17 6.15
N SER A 59 -7.10 8.61 5.90
CA SER A 59 -6.51 8.59 4.55
C SER A 59 -7.35 7.80 3.56
N ALA A 60 -7.91 6.66 3.97
CA ALA A 60 -8.79 5.86 3.13
C ALA A 60 -10.07 6.63 2.77
N VAL A 61 -10.71 7.26 3.75
CA VAL A 61 -11.92 8.08 3.52
C VAL A 61 -11.61 9.27 2.62
N VAL A 62 -10.51 9.98 2.86
CA VAL A 62 -10.09 11.13 2.05
C VAL A 62 -9.79 10.71 0.61
N GLY A 63 -9.04 9.63 0.42
CA GLY A 63 -8.69 9.11 -0.91
C GLY A 63 -9.92 8.74 -1.73
N ASP A 64 -10.85 7.97 -1.15
CA ASP A 64 -12.09 7.60 -1.83
C ASP A 64 -12.99 8.81 -2.12
N ASN A 65 -13.03 9.81 -1.23
CA ASN A 65 -13.78 11.04 -1.49
C ASN A 65 -13.20 11.81 -2.69
N ILE A 66 -11.87 11.91 -2.78
CA ILE A 66 -11.21 12.50 -3.95
C ILE A 66 -11.56 11.68 -5.20
N GLY A 67 -11.46 10.35 -5.14
CA GLY A 67 -11.86 9.44 -6.22
C GLY A 67 -13.31 9.64 -6.65
N TYR A 68 -14.23 9.74 -5.69
CA TYR A 68 -15.65 10.01 -5.96
C TYR A 68 -15.87 11.33 -6.72
N TRP A 69 -15.26 12.43 -6.27
CA TRP A 69 -15.42 13.72 -6.95
C TRP A 69 -14.78 13.76 -8.32
N LEU A 70 -13.62 13.09 -8.50
CA LEU A 70 -13.01 12.92 -9.82
C LEU A 70 -13.92 12.10 -10.75
N GLY A 71 -14.48 11.01 -10.24
CA GLY A 71 -15.44 10.18 -10.98
C GLY A 71 -16.71 10.95 -11.33
N ARG A 72 -17.24 11.77 -10.40
CA ARG A 72 -18.44 12.58 -10.64
C ARG A 72 -18.21 13.65 -11.71
N ARG A 73 -17.03 14.25 -11.75
CA ARG A 73 -16.73 15.35 -12.68
C ARG A 73 -16.25 14.85 -14.05
N TYR A 74 -15.46 13.81 -14.06
CA TYR A 74 -14.77 13.35 -15.28
C TYR A 74 -15.12 11.91 -15.68
N GLY A 75 -15.93 11.20 -14.90
CA GLY A 75 -16.15 9.76 -15.03
C GLY A 75 -16.65 9.31 -16.39
N GLN A 76 -17.51 10.07 -17.04
CA GLN A 76 -18.03 9.71 -18.36
C GLN A 76 -16.93 9.65 -19.43
N ILE A 77 -15.94 10.52 -19.34
CA ILE A 77 -14.82 10.61 -20.31
C ILE A 77 -13.64 9.74 -19.87
N ALA A 78 -13.32 9.77 -18.58
CA ALA A 78 -12.13 9.13 -18.04
C ALA A 78 -12.32 7.63 -17.72
N LEU A 79 -13.53 7.23 -17.32
CA LEU A 79 -13.82 5.88 -16.84
C LEU A 79 -13.52 4.77 -17.87
N PRO A 80 -13.85 4.89 -19.17
CA PRO A 80 -13.52 3.87 -20.16
C PRO A 80 -12.01 3.73 -20.41
N ARG A 81 -11.24 4.82 -20.31
CA ARG A 81 -9.78 4.81 -20.45
C ARG A 81 -9.14 4.24 -19.21
N TYR A 82 -9.57 4.67 -18.04
CA TYR A 82 -9.14 4.19 -16.75
C TYR A 82 -9.39 2.69 -16.58
N ALA A 83 -10.59 2.21 -16.94
CA ALA A 83 -10.93 0.80 -16.85
C ALA A 83 -10.06 -0.09 -17.75
N ARG A 84 -9.75 0.36 -18.97
CA ARG A 84 -8.82 -0.36 -19.85
C ARG A 84 -7.42 -0.47 -19.27
N TRP A 85 -6.94 0.61 -18.64
CA TRP A 85 -5.62 0.63 -18.05
C TRP A 85 -5.53 -0.20 -16.77
N VAL A 86 -6.55 -0.15 -15.92
CA VAL A 86 -6.53 -0.75 -14.57
C VAL A 86 -7.13 -2.16 -14.54
N LEU A 87 -8.25 -2.37 -15.21
CA LEU A 87 -8.98 -3.64 -15.17
C LEU A 87 -8.60 -4.58 -16.33
N GLY A 88 -7.93 -4.07 -17.35
CA GLY A 88 -7.52 -4.84 -18.53
C GLY A 88 -8.66 -5.29 -19.43
N HIS A 89 -9.89 -5.38 -18.90
CA HIS A 89 -11.08 -5.88 -19.58
C HIS A 89 -12.26 -4.92 -19.44
N PRO A 90 -12.79 -4.36 -20.53
CA PRO A 90 -13.94 -3.45 -20.50
C PRO A 90 -15.22 -4.09 -19.92
N GLU A 91 -15.39 -5.40 -20.08
CA GLU A 91 -16.54 -6.15 -19.56
C GLU A 91 -16.65 -6.09 -18.02
N ARG A 92 -15.51 -6.05 -17.33
CA ARG A 92 -15.48 -5.90 -15.86
C ARG A 92 -16.06 -4.56 -15.42
N LEU A 93 -15.83 -3.50 -16.19
CA LEU A 93 -16.38 -2.18 -15.90
C LEU A 93 -17.91 -2.20 -15.93
N GLU A 94 -18.53 -2.83 -16.95
CA GLU A 94 -19.98 -2.89 -17.07
C GLU A 94 -20.60 -3.74 -15.93
N THR A 95 -19.95 -4.84 -15.58
CA THR A 95 -20.36 -5.65 -14.42
C THR A 95 -20.32 -4.84 -13.12
N MET A 96 -19.28 -4.03 -12.92
CA MET A 96 -19.12 -3.20 -11.72
C MET A 96 -20.13 -2.04 -11.72
N LYS A 97 -20.39 -1.41 -12.86
CA LYS A 97 -21.46 -0.40 -13.00
C LYS A 97 -22.82 -0.98 -12.64
N ALA A 98 -23.14 -2.16 -13.20
CA ALA A 98 -24.41 -2.84 -12.90
C ALA A 98 -24.52 -3.19 -11.40
N PHE A 99 -23.44 -3.61 -10.76
CA PHE A 99 -23.41 -3.90 -9.33
C PHE A 99 -23.66 -2.65 -8.48
N VAL A 100 -22.97 -1.54 -8.79
CA VAL A 100 -23.18 -0.26 -8.08
C VAL A 100 -24.60 0.28 -8.33
N ALA A 101 -25.11 0.20 -9.57
CA ALA A 101 -26.46 0.65 -9.89
C ALA A 101 -27.54 -0.15 -9.14
N ARG A 102 -27.34 -1.45 -8.96
CA ARG A 102 -28.31 -2.33 -8.25
C ARG A 102 -28.23 -2.24 -6.74
N ARG A 103 -27.04 -2.12 -6.17
CA ARG A 103 -26.80 -2.22 -4.72
C ARG A 103 -26.50 -0.89 -4.05
N GLY A 104 -26.27 0.18 -4.85
CA GLY A 104 -26.03 1.53 -4.34
C GLY A 104 -24.90 1.60 -3.31
N PRO A 105 -25.15 2.18 -2.12
CA PRO A 105 -24.14 2.33 -1.07
C PRO A 105 -23.54 1.01 -0.59
N LEU A 106 -24.34 -0.08 -0.57
CA LEU A 106 -23.87 -1.40 -0.19
C LEU A 106 -22.78 -1.91 -1.14
N ALA A 107 -22.88 -1.57 -2.43
CA ALA A 107 -21.83 -1.93 -3.38
C ALA A 107 -20.49 -1.27 -3.04
N VAL A 108 -20.49 0.01 -2.63
CA VAL A 108 -19.30 0.74 -2.19
C VAL A 108 -18.67 0.08 -0.96
N PHE A 109 -19.50 -0.25 0.02
CA PHE A 109 -19.05 -0.94 1.24
C PHE A 109 -18.40 -2.30 0.91
N VAL A 110 -19.10 -3.15 0.14
CA VAL A 110 -18.63 -4.50 -0.20
C VAL A 110 -17.40 -4.48 -1.09
N ALA A 111 -17.35 -3.56 -2.06
CA ALA A 111 -16.22 -3.44 -2.98
C ALA A 111 -14.89 -3.23 -2.25
N ARG A 112 -14.90 -2.61 -1.07
CA ARG A 112 -13.69 -2.40 -0.25
C ARG A 112 -13.02 -3.70 0.20
N PHE A 113 -13.80 -4.78 0.33
CA PHE A 113 -13.29 -6.10 0.73
C PHE A 113 -12.87 -6.98 -0.46
N VAL A 114 -13.06 -6.49 -1.69
CA VAL A 114 -12.70 -7.23 -2.90
C VAL A 114 -11.37 -6.67 -3.46
N PRO A 115 -10.26 -7.43 -3.37
CA PRO A 115 -8.98 -7.00 -3.92
C PRO A 115 -9.10 -6.67 -5.43
N GLY A 116 -8.46 -5.58 -5.85
CA GLY A 116 -8.47 -5.14 -7.24
C GLY A 116 -9.75 -4.41 -7.69
N VAL A 117 -10.80 -4.38 -6.86
CA VAL A 117 -12.06 -3.66 -7.16
C VAL A 117 -12.19 -2.39 -6.32
N ARG A 118 -11.72 -2.40 -5.09
CA ARG A 118 -11.95 -1.35 -4.09
C ARG A 118 -11.51 0.04 -4.54
N PHE A 119 -10.35 0.19 -5.19
CA PHE A 119 -9.85 1.49 -5.66
C PHE A 119 -10.69 2.10 -6.79
N THR A 120 -11.58 1.31 -7.41
CA THR A 120 -12.53 1.79 -8.42
C THR A 120 -13.87 2.21 -7.82
N ALA A 121 -14.17 1.82 -6.59
CA ALA A 121 -15.47 2.03 -5.96
C ALA A 121 -15.83 3.52 -5.82
N GLY A 122 -14.88 4.36 -5.37
CA GLY A 122 -15.06 5.80 -5.29
C GLY A 122 -15.32 6.45 -6.65
N PRO A 123 -14.39 6.34 -7.61
CA PRO A 123 -14.59 6.88 -8.97
C PRO A 123 -15.86 6.38 -9.64
N LEU A 124 -16.22 5.11 -9.47
CA LEU A 124 -17.40 4.52 -10.08
C LEU A 124 -18.70 5.04 -9.46
N ALA A 125 -18.75 5.11 -8.11
CA ALA A 125 -19.90 5.67 -7.41
C ALA A 125 -20.15 7.13 -7.81
N GLY A 126 -19.08 7.92 -7.94
CA GLY A 126 -19.16 9.30 -8.41
C GLY A 126 -19.67 9.40 -9.85
N ALA A 127 -19.12 8.62 -10.77
CA ALA A 127 -19.50 8.60 -12.19
C ALA A 127 -20.95 8.18 -12.42
N LEU A 128 -21.46 7.26 -11.59
CA LEU A 128 -22.85 6.80 -11.61
C LEU A 128 -23.83 7.73 -10.88
N GLY A 129 -23.34 8.83 -10.29
CA GLY A 129 -24.16 9.83 -9.64
C GLY A 129 -24.77 9.38 -8.30
N LEU A 130 -24.14 8.41 -7.60
CA LEU A 130 -24.59 8.01 -6.27
C LEU A 130 -24.63 9.23 -5.34
N PRO A 131 -25.69 9.44 -4.51
CA PRO A 131 -25.73 10.54 -3.55
C PRO A 131 -24.54 10.54 -2.61
N PHE A 132 -23.89 11.71 -2.46
CA PHE A 132 -22.64 11.82 -1.68
C PHE A 132 -22.80 11.36 -0.23
N SER A 133 -23.91 11.71 0.42
CA SER A 133 -24.17 11.29 1.80
C SER A 133 -24.21 9.78 1.97
N SER A 134 -24.89 9.08 1.05
CA SER A 134 -24.99 7.62 1.04
C SER A 134 -23.63 6.97 0.73
N PHE A 135 -22.87 7.55 -0.21
CA PHE A 135 -21.50 7.13 -0.49
C PHE A 135 -20.61 7.30 0.72
N LEU A 136 -20.60 8.49 1.34
CA LEU A 136 -19.75 8.81 2.49
C LEU A 136 -20.02 7.87 3.67
N LEU A 137 -21.29 7.60 3.98
CA LEU A 137 -21.64 6.67 5.05
C LEU A 137 -21.10 5.27 4.80
N ALA A 138 -21.30 4.74 3.59
CA ALA A 138 -20.79 3.43 3.20
C ALA A 138 -19.26 3.37 3.20
N ASN A 139 -18.61 4.45 2.73
CA ASN A 139 -17.17 4.59 2.70
C ASN A 139 -16.57 4.61 4.12
N VAL A 140 -17.11 5.44 5.02
CA VAL A 140 -16.65 5.51 6.41
C VAL A 140 -16.86 4.18 7.12
N ALA A 141 -18.04 3.58 7.00
CA ALA A 141 -18.33 2.27 7.61
C ALA A 141 -17.37 1.19 7.09
N GLY A 142 -17.11 1.17 5.77
CA GLY A 142 -16.16 0.26 5.15
C GLY A 142 -14.72 0.49 5.65
N ALA A 143 -14.27 1.75 5.76
CA ALA A 143 -12.93 2.08 6.24
C ALA A 143 -12.73 1.68 7.70
N VAL A 144 -13.70 1.97 8.56
CA VAL A 144 -13.67 1.64 9.99
C VAL A 144 -13.59 0.11 10.21
N LEU A 145 -14.17 -0.68 9.32
CA LEU A 145 -14.10 -2.14 9.43
C LEU A 145 -12.85 -2.70 8.72
N TYR A 146 -12.53 -2.23 7.54
CA TYR A 146 -11.45 -2.77 6.71
C TYR A 146 -10.05 -2.48 7.27
N VAL A 147 -9.78 -1.23 7.64
CA VAL A 147 -8.43 -0.81 8.10
C VAL A 147 -7.98 -1.60 9.33
N PRO A 148 -8.81 -1.75 10.40
CA PRO A 148 -8.42 -2.57 11.54
C PRO A 148 -8.17 -4.05 11.20
N VAL A 149 -8.92 -4.62 10.25
CA VAL A 149 -8.73 -6.01 9.80
C VAL A 149 -7.35 -6.17 9.15
N VAL A 150 -6.97 -5.27 8.23
CA VAL A 150 -5.69 -5.36 7.53
C VAL A 150 -4.51 -5.05 8.47
N VAL A 151 -4.62 -4.01 9.30
CA VAL A 151 -3.62 -3.69 10.32
C VAL A 151 -3.49 -4.81 11.34
N GLY A 152 -4.63 -5.38 11.77
CA GLY A 152 -4.67 -6.52 12.67
C GLY A 152 -4.03 -7.78 12.09
N ALA A 153 -4.22 -8.04 10.80
CA ALA A 153 -3.54 -9.14 10.11
C ALA A 153 -2.01 -8.95 10.13
N GLY A 154 -1.52 -7.74 9.85
CA GLY A 154 -0.09 -7.42 9.96
C GLY A 154 0.46 -7.59 11.38
N LEU A 155 -0.31 -7.16 12.38
CA LEU A 155 0.01 -7.34 13.80
C LEU A 155 0.07 -8.85 14.15
N ALA A 156 -0.90 -9.63 13.71
CA ALA A 156 -0.97 -11.08 13.93
C ALA A 156 0.21 -11.82 13.28
N VAL A 157 0.63 -11.40 12.08
CA VAL A 157 1.86 -11.90 11.45
C VAL A 157 3.07 -11.62 12.34
N GLY A 158 3.15 -10.44 12.95
CA GLY A 158 4.18 -10.10 13.93
C GLY A 158 4.22 -11.07 15.11
N TYR A 159 3.08 -11.35 15.73
CA TYR A 159 2.97 -12.29 16.85
C TYR A 159 3.23 -13.75 16.45
N GLY A 160 2.73 -14.18 15.29
CA GLY A 160 2.85 -15.57 14.84
C GLY A 160 4.21 -15.93 14.24
N PHE A 161 4.79 -15.02 13.47
CA PHE A 161 5.99 -15.26 12.67
C PHE A 161 7.15 -14.31 12.99
N GLY A 162 6.98 -13.37 13.93
CA GLY A 162 7.96 -12.33 14.22
C GLY A 162 9.35 -12.89 14.54
N THR A 163 9.41 -13.93 15.35
CA THR A 163 10.67 -14.63 15.69
C THR A 163 11.32 -15.31 14.50
N TYR A 164 10.52 -15.89 13.59
CA TYR A 164 11.03 -16.48 12.35
C TYR A 164 11.51 -15.43 11.37
N VAL A 165 10.79 -14.32 11.21
CA VAL A 165 11.19 -13.19 10.37
C VAL A 165 12.47 -12.55 10.88
N GLU A 166 12.64 -12.41 12.20
CA GLU A 166 13.89 -11.90 12.80
C GLU A 166 15.07 -12.85 12.59
N ARG A 167 14.85 -14.15 12.76
CA ARG A 167 15.87 -15.16 12.48
C ARG A 167 16.27 -15.17 11.00
N MET A 168 15.31 -15.07 10.08
CA MET A 168 15.60 -14.95 8.64
C MET A 168 16.36 -13.66 8.30
N ARG A 169 16.01 -12.51 8.89
CA ARG A 169 16.78 -11.27 8.69
C ARG A 169 18.20 -11.38 9.18
N TYR A 170 18.43 -12.07 10.30
CA TYR A 170 19.80 -12.33 10.79
C TYR A 170 20.58 -13.16 9.77
N VAL A 171 20.00 -14.25 9.26
CA VAL A 171 20.63 -15.12 8.25
C VAL A 171 20.86 -14.34 6.93
N VAL A 172 19.90 -13.58 6.46
CA VAL A 172 20.02 -12.77 5.23
C VAL A 172 21.08 -11.68 5.41
N GLY A 173 21.14 -11.01 6.57
CA GLY A 173 22.16 -10.00 6.86
C GLY A 173 23.57 -10.57 6.92
N GLU A 174 23.74 -11.78 7.43
CA GLU A 174 25.02 -12.51 7.43
C GLU A 174 25.45 -12.87 6.00
N VAL A 175 24.49 -13.36 5.19
CA VAL A 175 24.74 -13.69 3.77
C VAL A 175 25.10 -12.44 2.96
N GLU A 176 24.35 -11.35 3.13
CA GLU A 176 24.62 -10.07 2.47
C GLU A 176 26.00 -9.53 2.82
N ARG A 177 26.39 -9.58 4.10
CA ARG A 177 27.70 -9.16 4.58
C ARG A 177 28.82 -10.03 3.99
N THR A 178 28.60 -11.34 3.92
CA THR A 178 29.56 -12.30 3.34
C THR A 178 29.73 -12.06 1.84
N VAL A 179 28.65 -11.86 1.12
CA VAL A 179 28.69 -11.54 -0.33
C VAL A 179 29.41 -10.21 -0.59
N LEU A 180 29.12 -9.17 0.18
CA LEU A 180 29.82 -7.88 0.06
C LEU A 180 31.33 -8.02 0.32
N LEU A 181 31.72 -8.78 1.34
CA LEU A 181 33.15 -9.07 1.62
C LEU A 181 33.82 -9.83 0.47
N LEU A 182 33.16 -10.84 -0.07
CA LEU A 182 33.69 -11.61 -1.22
C LEU A 182 33.84 -10.74 -2.46
N VAL A 183 32.88 -9.87 -2.75
CA VAL A 183 32.95 -8.91 -3.87
C VAL A 183 34.10 -7.93 -3.65
N LEU A 184 34.26 -7.39 -2.45
CA LEU A 184 35.35 -6.47 -2.10
C LEU A 184 36.72 -7.14 -2.27
N VAL A 185 36.88 -8.36 -1.74
CA VAL A 185 38.11 -9.14 -1.88
C VAL A 185 38.39 -9.46 -3.35
N GLY A 186 37.37 -9.82 -4.14
CA GLY A 186 37.51 -10.05 -5.58
C GLY A 186 37.99 -8.80 -6.34
N ILE A 187 37.43 -7.63 -6.04
CA ILE A 187 37.86 -6.35 -6.62
C ILE A 187 39.32 -6.05 -6.26
N LEU A 188 39.67 -6.18 -4.99
CA LEU A 188 41.03 -5.93 -4.53
C LEU A 188 42.05 -6.89 -5.19
N ALA A 189 41.71 -8.15 -5.33
CA ALA A 189 42.52 -9.13 -6.04
C ALA A 189 42.72 -8.79 -7.53
N LEU A 190 41.65 -8.36 -8.22
CA LEU A 190 41.74 -7.91 -9.61
C LEU A 190 42.63 -6.66 -9.76
N ILE A 191 42.52 -5.71 -8.85
CA ILE A 191 43.36 -4.51 -8.84
C ILE A 191 44.83 -4.91 -8.63
N ALA A 192 45.13 -5.76 -7.66
CA ALA A 192 46.47 -6.25 -7.36
C ALA A 192 47.07 -6.98 -8.58
N LEU A 193 46.30 -7.84 -9.24
CA LEU A 193 46.74 -8.55 -10.49
C LEU A 193 47.03 -7.53 -11.62
N ARG A 194 46.22 -6.53 -11.81
CA ARG A 194 46.44 -5.46 -12.80
C ARG A 194 47.68 -4.66 -12.52
N ILE A 195 47.92 -4.26 -11.28
CA ILE A 195 49.13 -3.55 -10.87
C ILE A 195 50.37 -4.42 -11.05
N GLY A 196 50.32 -5.71 -10.66
CA GLY A 196 51.41 -6.65 -10.84
C GLY A 196 51.79 -6.91 -12.31
N GLN A 197 50.80 -6.95 -13.20
CA GLN A 197 51.03 -7.05 -14.65
C GLN A 197 51.65 -5.76 -15.22
N ALA A 198 51.22 -4.57 -14.75
CA ALA A 198 51.76 -3.30 -15.22
C ALA A 198 53.21 -3.08 -14.79
N VAL A 199 53.62 -3.58 -13.62
CA VAL A 199 55.00 -3.52 -13.11
C VAL A 199 55.93 -4.50 -13.84
N ARG A 200 55.42 -5.62 -14.36
CA ARG A 200 56.18 -6.67 -15.06
C ARG A 200 56.45 -6.32 -16.54
N GLN A 201 55.73 -5.31 -17.08
CA GLN A 201 55.88 -4.84 -18.46
C GLN A 201 56.78 -3.61 -18.59
N ARG A 202 57.34 -3.13 -17.50
CA ARG A 202 58.44 -2.10 -17.44
C ARG A 202 59.76 -2.72 -17.09
#